data_ff231a053ff4635f9091145b67c75a54
#
_entry.id   ff231a053ff4635f9091145b67c75a54
#
_cell.length_a   1.000
_cell.length_b   1.000
_cell.length_c   1.000
_cell.angle_alpha   90.00
_cell.angle_beta   90.00
_cell.angle_gamma   90.00
#
_symmetry.space_group_name_H-M   'P 1'
#
loop_
_entity.id
_entity.type
_entity.pdbx_description
1 polymer ?
#
loop_
_entity_poly.entity_id
_entity_poly.type
_entity_poly.pdbx_seq_one_letter_code
_entity_poly.pdbx_strand_id
1 'polypeptide(L)'
;HDALPIWQSPGMVPVVLAVLGSLIGAVSLTGSIIAWAKLDGRMDKRYTFPGQQVFNLLVFVAAVVLGGMVIWTLDTSWIIAFFVAALALGVLMTLPIGGADMPVVISLYNAFTGLAVAFEGYVLGIEALIIAGMMVGAAGMLLTKLMAKAMNRPISGVLFSNFGPGS
;
A
#
# COMPACT_ATOMS: atom_id res chain seq x y z
N HIS A 1 -21.50 1.94 29.30
CA HIS A 1 -20.20 2.35 28.90
C HIS A 1 -20.22 3.71 28.32
N ASP A 2 -19.32 4.42 28.72
CA ASP A 2 -19.24 5.63 28.23
C ASP A 2 -18.88 5.65 26.86
N ALA A 3 -19.42 6.36 26.09
CA ALA A 3 -19.21 6.43 24.71
C ALA A 3 -17.88 7.03 24.38
N LEU A 4 -16.83 6.38 24.79
CA LEU A 4 -15.52 6.81 24.36
C LEU A 4 -15.38 6.56 22.89
N PRO A 5 -14.89 7.53 22.13
CA PRO A 5 -14.59 7.33 20.73
C PRO A 5 -13.63 6.16 20.56
N ILE A 6 -13.70 5.48 19.44
CA ILE A 6 -12.84 4.33 19.17
C ILE A 6 -11.37 4.67 19.35
N TRP A 7 -10.97 5.87 18.94
CA TRP A 7 -9.57 6.28 19.05
C TRP A 7 -9.14 6.59 20.48
N GLN A 8 -10.06 6.75 21.41
CA GLN A 8 -9.74 6.95 22.82
C GLN A 8 -9.87 5.66 23.60
N SER A 9 -10.55 4.68 23.03
CA SER A 9 -10.75 3.40 23.68
C SER A 9 -9.85 2.40 22.98
N PRO A 10 -8.69 2.08 23.57
CA PRO A 10 -7.66 1.37 22.81
C PRO A 10 -7.96 -0.10 22.66
N GLY A 11 -8.90 -0.43 21.86
CA GLY A 11 -9.05 -1.79 21.40
C GLY A 11 -7.95 -2.11 20.40
N MET A 12 -7.48 -3.34 20.42
CA MET A 12 -6.42 -3.75 19.52
C MET A 12 -6.85 -3.66 18.05
N VAL A 13 -8.10 -4.03 17.74
CA VAL A 13 -8.57 -4.09 16.36
C VAL A 13 -8.55 -2.72 15.69
N PRO A 14 -9.10 -1.64 16.29
CA PRO A 14 -9.01 -0.34 15.63
C PRO A 14 -7.58 0.13 15.40
N VAL A 15 -6.68 -0.13 16.35
CA VAL A 15 -5.28 0.30 16.21
C VAL A 15 -4.60 -0.46 15.08
N VAL A 16 -4.81 -1.77 15.01
CA VAL A 16 -4.24 -2.59 13.93
C VAL A 16 -4.77 -2.13 12.58
N LEU A 17 -6.07 -1.88 12.48
CA LEU A 17 -6.65 -1.42 11.21
C LEU A 17 -6.16 -0.03 10.83
N ALA A 18 -5.96 0.86 11.80
CA ALA A 18 -5.40 2.18 11.51
C ALA A 18 -3.98 2.06 10.95
N VAL A 19 -3.17 1.18 11.53
CA VAL A 19 -1.80 0.98 11.05
C VAL A 19 -1.80 0.34 9.66
N LEU A 20 -2.63 -0.68 9.45
CA LEU A 20 -2.72 -1.32 8.13
C LEU A 20 -3.22 -0.36 7.07
N GLY A 21 -4.25 0.42 7.38
CA GLY A 21 -4.77 1.42 6.45
C GLY A 21 -3.74 2.48 6.13
N SER A 22 -2.98 2.90 7.13
CA SER A 22 -1.91 3.89 6.94
C SER A 22 -0.79 3.33 6.06
N LEU A 23 -0.40 2.08 6.28
CA LEU A 23 0.62 1.43 5.47
C LEU A 23 0.17 1.33 4.01
N ILE A 24 -1.01 0.80 3.79
CA ILE A 24 -1.56 0.62 2.45
C ILE A 24 -1.73 1.97 1.77
N GLY A 25 -2.26 2.96 2.48
CA GLY A 25 -2.46 4.29 1.93
C GLY A 25 -1.15 4.98 1.57
N ALA A 26 -0.14 4.88 2.42
CA ALA A 26 1.17 5.49 2.14
C ALA A 26 1.86 4.84 0.94
N VAL A 27 1.82 3.51 0.87
CA VAL A 27 2.38 2.78 -0.27
C VAL A 27 1.65 3.19 -1.55
N SER A 28 0.32 3.26 -1.49
CA SER A 28 -0.48 3.63 -2.66
C SER A 28 -0.20 5.06 -3.11
N LEU A 29 0.01 5.97 -2.16
CA LEU A 29 0.27 7.38 -2.49
C LEU A 29 1.57 7.51 -3.29
N THR A 30 2.68 7.04 -2.74
CA THR A 30 3.97 7.19 -3.42
C THR A 30 4.06 6.30 -4.65
N GLY A 31 3.51 5.10 -4.57
CA GLY A 31 3.47 4.20 -5.72
C GLY A 31 2.70 4.81 -6.88
N SER A 32 1.57 5.46 -6.59
CA SER A 32 0.77 6.10 -7.63
C SER A 32 1.49 7.30 -8.24
N ILE A 33 2.22 8.06 -7.43
CA ILE A 33 3.00 9.18 -7.96
C ILE A 33 4.07 8.68 -8.93
N ILE A 34 4.77 7.61 -8.56
CA ILE A 34 5.80 7.03 -9.44
C ILE A 34 5.15 6.47 -10.71
N ALA A 35 4.01 5.79 -10.58
CA ALA A 35 3.30 5.25 -11.73
C ALA A 35 2.87 6.37 -12.68
N TRP A 36 2.34 7.46 -12.12
CA TRP A 36 1.98 8.62 -12.92
C TRP A 36 3.20 9.18 -13.67
N ALA A 37 4.32 9.32 -12.98
CA ALA A 37 5.52 9.88 -13.58
C ALA A 37 6.02 9.01 -14.74
N LYS A 38 5.89 7.68 -14.60
CA LYS A 38 6.28 6.77 -15.67
C LYS A 38 5.35 6.86 -16.88
N LEU A 39 4.06 6.99 -16.64
CA LEU A 39 3.11 7.13 -17.75
C LEU A 39 3.24 8.49 -18.44
N ASP A 40 3.58 9.52 -17.68
CA ASP A 40 3.73 10.87 -18.22
C ASP A 40 5.04 11.05 -18.98
N GLY A 41 5.88 10.03 -19.01
CA GLY A 41 7.15 10.10 -19.71
C GLY A 41 8.28 10.76 -18.93
N ARG A 42 8.01 11.14 -17.68
CA ARG A 42 9.04 11.77 -16.83
C ARG A 42 10.03 10.76 -16.30
N MET A 43 9.59 9.50 -16.15
CA MET A 43 10.41 8.40 -15.68
C MET A 43 10.14 7.21 -16.58
N ASP A 44 10.82 7.14 -17.72
CA ASP A 44 10.50 6.11 -18.72
C ASP A 44 11.37 4.86 -18.60
N LYS A 45 12.22 4.76 -17.57
CA LYS A 45 13.07 3.60 -17.36
C LYS A 45 12.56 2.72 -16.24
N ARG A 46 13.01 1.48 -16.28
CA ARG A 46 12.90 0.61 -15.12
C ARG A 46 14.14 0.86 -14.26
N TYR A 47 13.93 1.41 -13.07
CA TYR A 47 15.03 1.74 -12.17
C TYR A 47 15.38 0.52 -11.34
N THR A 48 16.46 -0.15 -11.71
CA THR A 48 16.92 -1.36 -11.03
C THR A 48 18.37 -1.22 -10.60
N PHE A 49 18.74 -1.90 -9.53
CA PHE A 49 20.11 -1.92 -9.04
C PHE A 49 20.42 -3.28 -8.42
N PRO A 50 21.70 -3.68 -8.34
CA PRO A 50 22.05 -4.97 -7.74
C PRO A 50 21.58 -5.05 -6.30
N GLY A 51 20.98 -6.18 -5.93
CA GLY A 51 20.48 -6.38 -4.58
C GLY A 51 19.18 -5.68 -4.29
N GLN A 52 18.51 -5.14 -5.30
CA GLN A 52 17.26 -4.40 -5.11
C GLN A 52 16.19 -5.25 -4.42
N GLN A 53 16.10 -6.52 -4.77
CA GLN A 53 15.11 -7.41 -4.17
C GLN A 53 15.33 -7.56 -2.67
N VAL A 54 16.58 -7.71 -2.25
CA VAL A 54 16.91 -7.82 -0.84
C VAL A 54 16.63 -6.50 -0.14
N PHE A 55 17.03 -5.40 -0.76
CA PHE A 55 16.79 -4.08 -0.18
C PHE A 55 15.29 -3.79 -0.01
N ASN A 56 14.50 -4.11 -1.03
CA ASN A 56 13.04 -3.91 -0.95
C ASN A 56 12.42 -4.79 0.13
N LEU A 57 12.89 -6.01 0.26
CA LEU A 57 12.40 -6.90 1.32
C LEU A 57 12.76 -6.35 2.69
N LEU A 58 13.96 -5.82 2.85
CA LEU A 58 14.40 -5.24 4.12
C LEU A 58 13.55 -4.02 4.47
N VAL A 59 13.24 -3.17 3.50
CA VAL A 59 12.37 -2.00 3.74
C VAL A 59 10.96 -2.45 4.11
N PHE A 60 10.44 -3.47 3.44
CA PHE A 60 9.12 -4.02 3.77
C PHE A 60 9.10 -4.55 5.21
N VAL A 61 10.11 -5.33 5.58
CA VAL A 61 10.19 -5.86 6.95
C VAL A 61 10.32 -4.73 7.94
N ALA A 62 11.13 -3.71 7.63
CA ALA A 62 11.28 -2.55 8.49
C ALA A 62 9.94 -1.82 8.69
N ALA A 63 9.17 -1.65 7.61
CA ALA A 63 7.86 -1.00 7.72
C ALA A 63 6.91 -1.82 8.60
N VAL A 64 6.91 -3.14 8.45
CA VAL A 64 6.05 -4.01 9.27
C VAL A 64 6.46 -3.96 10.73
N VAL A 65 7.76 -4.01 11.00
CA VAL A 65 8.28 -3.95 12.38
C VAL A 65 7.95 -2.60 13.01
N LEU A 66 8.14 -1.51 12.26
CA LEU A 66 7.79 -0.18 12.75
C LEU A 66 6.30 -0.05 13.00
N GLY A 67 5.47 -0.66 12.16
CA GLY A 67 4.03 -0.71 12.40
C GLY A 67 3.70 -1.44 13.70
N GLY A 68 4.38 -2.56 13.97
CA GLY A 68 4.23 -3.27 15.23
C GLY A 68 4.64 -2.41 16.42
N MET A 69 5.72 -1.64 16.29
CA MET A 69 6.15 -0.74 17.35
C MET A 69 5.15 0.40 17.56
N VAL A 70 4.53 0.89 16.51
CA VAL A 70 3.47 1.89 16.63
C VAL A 70 2.29 1.32 17.42
N ILE A 71 1.88 0.09 17.09
CA ILE A 71 0.79 -0.57 17.81
C ILE A 71 1.13 -0.72 19.30
N TRP A 72 2.39 -1.07 19.57
CA TRP A 72 2.83 -1.33 20.93
C TRP A 72 2.99 -0.05 21.74
N THR A 73 3.61 0.99 21.17
CA THR A 73 3.99 2.19 21.92
C THR A 73 3.06 3.36 21.72
N LEU A 74 2.43 3.47 20.53
CA LEU A 74 1.62 4.64 20.15
C LEU A 74 2.39 5.94 20.26
N ASP A 75 3.71 5.89 20.10
CA ASP A 75 4.58 7.04 20.23
C ASP A 75 4.74 7.74 18.89
N THR A 76 4.71 9.05 18.89
CA THR A 76 4.79 9.87 17.68
C THR A 76 6.07 9.61 16.89
N SER A 77 7.19 9.40 17.58
CA SER A 77 8.46 9.13 16.90
C SER A 77 8.39 7.86 16.05
N TRP A 78 7.76 6.81 16.58
CA TRP A 78 7.59 5.56 15.85
C TRP A 78 6.61 5.72 14.69
N ILE A 79 5.58 6.56 14.88
CA ILE A 79 4.61 6.84 13.83
C ILE A 79 5.30 7.51 12.65
N ILE A 80 6.14 8.51 12.91
CA ILE A 80 6.86 9.21 11.86
C ILE A 80 7.79 8.25 11.11
N ALA A 81 8.55 7.44 11.86
CA ALA A 81 9.44 6.45 11.24
C ALA A 81 8.67 5.46 10.38
N PHE A 82 7.51 5.01 10.87
CA PHE A 82 6.65 4.08 10.13
C PHE A 82 6.18 4.69 8.82
N PHE A 83 5.71 5.93 8.83
CA PHE A 83 5.24 6.58 7.62
C PHE A 83 6.37 6.80 6.62
N VAL A 84 7.55 7.17 7.09
CA VAL A 84 8.71 7.33 6.20
C VAL A 84 9.03 6.01 5.53
N ALA A 85 9.05 4.91 6.29
CA ALA A 85 9.33 3.59 5.73
C ALA A 85 8.25 3.17 4.74
N ALA A 86 6.98 3.42 5.05
CA ALA A 86 5.88 3.04 4.17
C ALA A 86 5.90 3.84 2.86
N LEU A 87 6.17 5.13 2.94
CA LEU A 87 6.27 5.97 1.76
C LEU A 87 7.45 5.53 0.89
N ALA A 88 8.58 5.23 1.52
CA ALA A 88 9.75 4.73 0.79
C ALA A 88 9.44 3.39 0.12
N LEU A 89 8.70 2.52 0.80
CA LEU A 89 8.32 1.22 0.24
C LEU A 89 7.50 1.38 -1.03
N GLY A 90 6.56 2.32 -1.05
CA GLY A 90 5.75 2.59 -2.24
C GLY A 90 6.61 2.99 -3.43
N VAL A 91 7.61 3.85 -3.20
CA VAL A 91 8.55 4.24 -4.25
C VAL A 91 9.34 3.04 -4.72
N LEU A 92 9.91 2.29 -3.78
CA LEU A 92 10.81 1.18 -4.11
C LEU A 92 10.10 0.05 -4.83
N MET A 93 8.83 -0.20 -4.51
CA MET A 93 8.07 -1.24 -5.18
C MET A 93 7.76 -0.87 -6.63
N THR A 94 7.57 0.41 -6.90
CA THR A 94 7.09 0.85 -8.21
C THR A 94 8.22 1.21 -9.17
N LEU A 95 9.37 1.65 -8.66
CA LEU A 95 10.48 2.07 -9.52
C LEU A 95 10.90 1.01 -10.55
N PRO A 96 11.02 -0.29 -10.19
CA PRO A 96 11.49 -1.27 -11.17
C PRO A 96 10.42 -1.76 -12.14
N ILE A 97 9.15 -1.39 -11.94
CA ILE A 97 8.06 -1.86 -12.79
C ILE A 97 8.08 -1.06 -14.09
N GLY A 98 8.02 -1.78 -15.22
CA GLY A 98 8.02 -1.14 -16.52
C GLY A 98 6.72 -0.45 -16.86
N GLY A 99 6.77 0.53 -17.78
CA GLY A 99 5.59 1.28 -18.17
C GLY A 99 4.47 0.44 -18.77
N ALA A 100 4.83 -0.69 -19.40
CA ALA A 100 3.82 -1.57 -19.98
C ALA A 100 2.91 -2.21 -18.92
N ASP A 101 3.42 -2.39 -17.70
CA ASP A 101 2.65 -2.98 -16.62
C ASP A 101 1.95 -1.94 -15.75
N MET A 102 2.15 -0.66 -16.03
CA MET A 102 1.57 0.40 -15.20
C MET A 102 0.05 0.39 -15.12
N PRO A 103 -0.72 0.08 -16.17
CA PRO A 103 -2.17 0.02 -16.02
C PRO A 103 -2.62 -0.95 -14.94
N VAL A 104 -1.99 -2.11 -14.83
CA VAL A 104 -2.30 -3.08 -13.78
C VAL A 104 -1.91 -2.52 -12.41
N VAL A 105 -0.75 -1.90 -12.32
CA VAL A 105 -0.25 -1.33 -11.07
C VAL A 105 -1.15 -0.19 -10.57
N ILE A 106 -1.56 0.68 -11.48
CA ILE A 106 -2.43 1.81 -11.13
C ILE A 106 -3.78 1.30 -10.64
N SER A 107 -4.34 0.31 -11.34
CA SER A 107 -5.61 -0.28 -10.95
C SER A 107 -5.50 -0.93 -9.57
N LEU A 108 -4.39 -1.61 -9.30
CA LEU A 108 -4.17 -2.25 -8.02
C LEU A 108 -4.03 -1.23 -6.89
N TYR A 109 -3.29 -0.14 -7.12
CA TYR A 109 -3.15 0.90 -6.10
C TYR A 109 -4.48 1.61 -5.84
N ASN A 110 -5.31 1.74 -6.86
CA ASN A 110 -6.67 2.26 -6.66
C ASN A 110 -7.46 1.34 -5.74
N ALA A 111 -7.38 0.02 -5.95
CA ALA A 111 -8.05 -0.95 -5.09
C ALA A 111 -7.50 -0.87 -3.66
N PHE A 112 -6.19 -0.72 -3.50
CA PHE A 112 -5.57 -0.58 -2.19
C PHE A 112 -6.03 0.69 -1.48
N THR A 113 -6.17 1.79 -2.23
CA THR A 113 -6.69 3.04 -1.67
C THR A 113 -8.11 2.85 -1.14
N GLY A 114 -8.93 2.13 -1.90
CA GLY A 114 -10.27 1.80 -1.43
C GLY A 114 -10.25 0.99 -0.14
N LEU A 115 -9.37 0.00 -0.05
CA LEU A 115 -9.23 -0.81 1.15
C LEU A 115 -8.76 0.03 2.34
N ALA A 116 -7.81 0.94 2.11
CA ALA A 116 -7.35 1.84 3.17
C ALA A 116 -8.48 2.72 3.69
N VAL A 117 -9.30 3.24 2.78
CA VAL A 117 -10.46 4.06 3.16
C VAL A 117 -11.45 3.23 4.01
N ALA A 118 -11.68 1.97 3.65
CA ALA A 118 -12.57 1.11 4.41
C ALA A 118 -12.03 0.90 5.83
N PHE A 119 -10.73 0.64 5.97
CA PHE A 119 -10.12 0.45 7.28
C PHE A 119 -10.21 1.71 8.13
N GLU A 120 -9.88 2.87 7.54
CA GLU A 120 -9.95 4.13 8.27
C GLU A 120 -11.39 4.50 8.60
N GLY A 121 -12.33 4.15 7.72
CA GLY A 121 -13.75 4.34 8.00
C GLY A 121 -14.21 3.55 9.21
N TYR A 122 -13.72 2.32 9.34
CA TYR A 122 -14.02 1.51 10.51
C TYR A 122 -13.46 2.16 11.78
N VAL A 123 -12.21 2.63 11.71
CA VAL A 123 -11.55 3.26 12.85
C VAL A 123 -12.30 4.52 13.28
N LEU A 124 -12.75 5.30 12.31
CA LEU A 124 -13.48 6.54 12.58
C LEU A 124 -14.96 6.33 12.88
N GLY A 125 -15.46 5.13 12.66
CA GLY A 125 -16.89 4.85 12.88
C GLY A 125 -17.80 5.46 11.84
N ILE A 126 -17.31 5.66 10.61
CA ILE A 126 -18.10 6.27 9.53
C ILE A 126 -18.48 5.18 8.53
N GLU A 127 -19.74 4.77 8.58
CA GLU A 127 -20.23 3.67 7.74
C GLU A 127 -20.09 3.96 6.25
N ALA A 128 -20.35 5.20 5.85
CA ALA A 128 -20.25 5.57 4.44
C ALA A 128 -18.84 5.31 3.89
N LEU A 129 -17.80 5.58 4.68
CA LEU A 129 -16.42 5.32 4.25
C LEU A 129 -16.14 3.83 4.17
N ILE A 130 -16.70 3.03 5.09
CA ILE A 130 -16.53 1.59 5.06
C ILE A 130 -17.13 1.03 3.77
N ILE A 131 -18.36 1.41 3.49
CA ILE A 131 -19.08 0.90 2.33
C ILE A 131 -18.40 1.35 1.03
N ALA A 132 -18.11 2.64 0.92
CA ALA A 132 -17.47 3.17 -0.28
C ALA A 132 -16.10 2.55 -0.50
N GLY A 133 -15.31 2.42 0.57
CA GLY A 133 -13.97 1.82 0.47
C GLY A 133 -14.03 0.36 0.07
N MET A 134 -14.99 -0.39 0.60
CA MET A 134 -15.16 -1.80 0.23
C MET A 134 -15.58 -1.95 -1.22
N MET A 135 -16.48 -1.09 -1.69
CA MET A 135 -16.93 -1.14 -3.08
C MET A 135 -15.81 -0.81 -4.04
N VAL A 136 -15.05 0.25 -3.75
CA VAL A 136 -13.91 0.63 -4.60
C VAL A 136 -12.83 -0.44 -4.54
N GLY A 137 -12.56 -0.98 -3.37
CA GLY A 137 -11.56 -2.04 -3.22
C GLY A 137 -11.94 -3.29 -4.00
N ALA A 138 -13.20 -3.72 -3.89
CA ALA A 138 -13.67 -4.91 -4.59
C ALA A 138 -13.70 -4.70 -6.09
N ALA A 139 -14.29 -3.60 -6.55
CA ALA A 139 -14.38 -3.29 -7.97
C ALA A 139 -12.99 -3.11 -8.57
N GLY A 140 -12.11 -2.40 -7.86
CA GLY A 140 -10.74 -2.19 -8.32
C GLY A 140 -9.94 -3.48 -8.40
N MET A 141 -10.13 -4.39 -7.45
CA MET A 141 -9.42 -5.67 -7.48
C MET A 141 -9.92 -6.53 -8.64
N LEU A 142 -11.24 -6.53 -8.88
CA LEU A 142 -11.78 -7.25 -10.01
C LEU A 142 -11.24 -6.70 -11.32
N LEU A 143 -11.23 -5.38 -11.47
CA LEU A 143 -10.69 -4.74 -12.67
C LEU A 143 -9.20 -5.09 -12.83
N THR A 144 -8.43 -5.06 -11.75
CA THR A 144 -7.01 -5.40 -11.79
C THR A 144 -6.80 -6.82 -12.30
N LYS A 145 -7.60 -7.77 -11.81
CA LYS A 145 -7.51 -9.16 -12.25
C LYS A 145 -7.85 -9.30 -13.73
N LEU A 146 -8.88 -8.61 -14.17
CA LEU A 146 -9.29 -8.69 -15.57
C LEU A 146 -8.26 -8.05 -16.50
N MET A 147 -7.66 -6.94 -16.06
CA MET A 147 -6.61 -6.29 -16.84
C MET A 147 -5.36 -7.15 -16.93
N ALA A 148 -4.96 -7.74 -15.82
CA ALA A 148 -3.78 -8.61 -15.79
C ALA A 148 -4.00 -9.82 -16.70
N LYS A 149 -5.20 -10.39 -16.66
CA LYS A 149 -5.54 -11.52 -17.51
C LYS A 149 -5.52 -11.12 -18.99
N ALA A 150 -6.08 -9.96 -19.31
CA ALA A 150 -6.09 -9.45 -20.69
C ALA A 150 -4.69 -9.18 -21.21
N MET A 151 -3.78 -8.77 -20.33
CA MET A 151 -2.39 -8.50 -20.68
C MET A 151 -1.52 -9.75 -20.60
N ASN A 152 -2.12 -10.87 -20.20
CA ASN A 152 -1.42 -12.15 -20.08
C ASN A 152 -0.26 -12.06 -19.07
N ARG A 153 -0.45 -11.30 -18.01
CA ARG A 153 0.54 -11.12 -16.95
C ARG A 153 -0.07 -11.46 -15.60
N PRO A 154 0.57 -12.31 -14.79
CA PRO A 154 0.07 -12.55 -13.42
C PRO A 154 0.33 -11.32 -12.56
N ILE A 155 -0.62 -10.96 -11.71
CA ILE A 155 -0.46 -9.82 -10.78
C ILE A 155 0.75 -10.03 -9.88
N SER A 156 0.93 -11.26 -9.39
CA SER A 156 2.07 -11.58 -8.54
C SER A 156 3.40 -11.39 -9.27
N GLY A 157 3.45 -11.68 -10.55
CA GLY A 157 4.65 -11.47 -11.33
C GLY A 157 4.99 -10.00 -11.51
N VAL A 158 3.97 -9.15 -11.61
CA VAL A 158 4.18 -7.71 -11.74
C VAL A 158 4.69 -7.12 -10.42
N LEU A 159 4.07 -7.50 -9.30
CA LEU A 159 4.37 -6.87 -8.02
C LEU A 159 5.53 -7.50 -7.27
N PHE A 160 5.58 -8.83 -7.26
CA PHE A 160 6.47 -9.54 -6.34
C PHE A 160 7.76 -10.01 -6.97
N SER A 161 7.96 -9.74 -8.25
CA SER A 161 9.26 -9.99 -8.86
C SER A 161 10.36 -9.18 -8.18
N ASN A 162 9.97 -8.10 -7.47
CA ASN A 162 10.92 -7.24 -6.77
C ASN A 162 11.27 -7.74 -5.39
N PHE A 163 10.64 -8.80 -4.91
CA PHE A 163 10.87 -9.34 -3.57
C PHE A 163 11.37 -10.77 -3.59
N GLY A 164 11.33 -11.42 -4.75
CA GLY A 164 11.75 -12.80 -4.87
C GLY A 164 13.08 -12.95 -5.56
N PRO A 165 13.62 -14.18 -5.60
CA PRO A 165 14.82 -14.43 -6.38
C PRO A 165 14.50 -14.28 -7.83
N GLY A 166 15.08 -13.43 -8.42
CA GLY A 166 15.08 -13.22 -9.71
C GLY A 166 14.41 -13.29 -10.64
N SER A 167 14.34 -12.98 -11.50
CA SER A 167 14.23 -12.96 -12.85
C SER A 167 14.07 -11.78 -13.66
#